data_3f07162f1d0ca677e2701c11b982e15d
#
_entry.id   3f07162f1d0ca677e2701c11b982e15d
#
_cell.length_a   1.000
_cell.length_b   1.000
_cell.length_c   1.000
_cell.angle_alpha   90.00
_cell.angle_beta   90.00
_cell.angle_gamma   90.00
#
_symmetry.space_group_name_H-M   'P 1'
#
loop_
_entity.id
_entity.type
_entity.pdbx_description
1 polymer ?
#
loop_
_entity_poly.entity_id
_entity_poly.type
_entity_poly.pdbx_seq_one_letter_code
_entity_poly.pdbx_strand_id
1 'polypeptide(L)'
;TNALSYIYFDEKGLLKKKGTLRVFQDDEIRKLVPLIIQAFSVATPAQVVAVSSYSERMLLTDQQNYCIMFISDRSLNIAFSRIHMLQTYNDTMSEKKKYTKTKENPTRISHSRFWKLIPSAGQRLEPTHENWLVVDLSNEIYQQPVVQRVGTIDEKIKVLQDLRARFKLI
;
A
#
# COMPACT_ATOMS: atom_id res chain seq x y z
N THR A 1 -12.05 -4.37 -1.03
CA THR A 1 -11.59 -3.37 -0.07
C THR A 1 -10.51 -3.91 0.85
N ASN A 2 -10.57 -5.15 1.28
CA ASN A 2 -9.54 -5.76 2.14
C ASN A 2 -8.24 -6.05 1.39
N ALA A 3 -8.25 -6.17 0.07
CA ALA A 3 -7.08 -6.54 -0.71
C ALA A 3 -5.87 -5.62 -0.43
N LEU A 4 -6.07 -4.31 -0.30
CA LEU A 4 -4.99 -3.35 -0.04
C LEU A 4 -4.36 -3.52 1.34
N SER A 5 -5.10 -4.04 2.33
CA SER A 5 -4.60 -4.27 3.70
C SER A 5 -3.59 -5.40 3.79
N TYR A 6 -3.56 -6.28 2.80
CA TYR A 6 -2.73 -7.48 2.77
C TYR A 6 -1.58 -7.39 1.76
N ILE A 7 -1.23 -6.19 1.29
CA ILE A 7 -0.10 -5.99 0.40
C ILE A 7 1.14 -5.69 1.21
N TYR A 8 2.14 -6.57 1.07
CA TYR A 8 3.37 -6.53 1.83
C TYR A 8 4.60 -6.48 0.92
N PHE A 9 5.68 -5.95 1.46
CA PHE A 9 6.97 -5.90 0.79
C PHE A 9 8.12 -6.01 1.79
N ASP A 10 9.27 -6.46 1.31
CA ASP A 10 10.54 -6.39 2.01
C ASP A 10 11.43 -5.35 1.36
N GLU A 11 12.12 -4.55 2.17
CA GLU A 11 13.17 -3.64 1.68
C GLU A 11 14.41 -4.44 1.27
N LYS A 12 15.06 -4.06 0.16
CA LYS A 12 16.35 -4.57 -0.31
C LYS A 12 17.46 -3.59 0.08
N GLY A 13 18.66 -4.09 0.38
CA GLY A 13 19.86 -3.28 0.65
C GLY A 13 20.47 -3.48 2.05
N LEU A 14 21.61 -2.83 2.29
CA LEU A 14 22.39 -2.98 3.52
C LEU A 14 21.72 -2.31 4.74
N LEU A 15 20.99 -1.23 4.53
CA LEU A 15 20.28 -0.46 5.58
C LEU A 15 18.79 -0.80 5.66
N LYS A 16 18.42 -1.97 5.19
CA LYS A 16 17.03 -2.42 5.19
C LYS A 16 16.47 -2.53 6.61
N LYS A 17 15.22 -2.16 6.80
CA LYS A 17 14.47 -2.53 7.99
C LYS A 17 14.29 -4.05 8.01
N LYS A 18 14.51 -4.66 9.17
CA LYS A 18 14.23 -6.09 9.34
C LYS A 18 12.71 -6.30 9.39
N GLY A 19 12.24 -7.23 8.58
CA GLY A 19 10.86 -7.69 8.56
C GLY A 19 10.04 -7.13 7.40
N THR A 20 8.92 -7.78 7.17
CA THR A 20 7.97 -7.47 6.11
C THR A 20 7.12 -6.27 6.51
N LEU A 21 6.96 -5.32 5.62
CA LEU A 21 6.23 -4.07 5.82
C LEU A 21 4.95 -4.05 4.97
N ARG A 22 3.93 -3.34 5.43
CA ARG A 22 2.73 -3.06 4.63
C ARG A 22 2.99 -1.92 3.65
N VAL A 23 2.49 -2.06 2.43
CA VAL A 23 2.58 -1.00 1.42
C VAL A 23 1.69 0.18 1.78
N PHE A 24 0.43 -0.07 2.14
CA PHE A 24 -0.53 0.97 2.51
C PHE A 24 -0.86 0.91 3.99
N GLN A 25 -0.91 2.07 4.63
CA GLN A 25 -1.36 2.21 6.01
C GLN A 25 -2.90 2.31 6.06
N ASP A 26 -3.49 2.08 7.24
CA ASP A 26 -4.96 2.03 7.37
C ASP A 26 -5.66 3.36 7.04
N ASP A 27 -5.01 4.49 7.32
CA ASP A 27 -5.51 5.81 6.96
C ASP A 27 -5.41 6.08 5.45
N GLU A 28 -4.35 5.62 4.78
CA GLU A 28 -4.23 5.66 3.32
C GLU A 28 -5.34 4.82 2.67
N ILE A 29 -5.54 3.58 3.15
CA ILE A 29 -6.58 2.68 2.63
C ILE A 29 -7.96 3.31 2.74
N ARG A 30 -8.29 3.92 3.88
CA ARG A 30 -9.58 4.61 4.06
C ARG A 30 -9.81 5.73 3.04
N LYS A 31 -8.75 6.45 2.68
CA LYS A 31 -8.81 7.54 1.68
C LYS A 31 -8.84 7.00 0.25
N LEU A 32 -8.05 5.99 -0.05
CA LEU A 32 -7.86 5.46 -1.40
C LEU A 32 -9.03 4.61 -1.88
N VAL A 33 -9.59 3.76 -1.04
CA VAL A 33 -10.61 2.78 -1.45
C VAL A 33 -11.82 3.41 -2.13
N PRO A 34 -12.46 4.48 -1.59
CA PRO A 34 -13.57 5.12 -2.28
C PRO A 34 -13.19 5.67 -3.66
N LEU A 35 -12.00 6.27 -3.78
CA LEU A 35 -11.51 6.82 -5.04
C LEU A 35 -11.21 5.73 -6.08
N ILE A 36 -10.62 4.62 -5.64
CA ILE A 36 -10.34 3.46 -6.50
C ILE A 36 -11.64 2.84 -7.02
N ILE A 37 -12.64 2.66 -6.15
CA ILE A 37 -13.96 2.15 -6.55
C ILE A 37 -14.60 3.08 -7.57
N GLN A 38 -14.58 4.39 -7.33
CA GLN A 38 -15.10 5.38 -8.25
C GLN A 38 -14.36 5.33 -9.59
N ALA A 39 -13.03 5.25 -9.58
CA ALA A 39 -12.23 5.14 -10.81
C ALA A 39 -12.58 3.88 -11.61
N PHE A 40 -12.71 2.72 -10.96
CA PHE A 40 -13.11 1.49 -11.61
C PHE A 40 -14.54 1.52 -12.14
N SER A 41 -15.46 2.27 -11.53
CA SER A 41 -16.84 2.37 -11.99
C SER A 41 -16.99 3.10 -13.33
N VAL A 42 -16.00 3.93 -13.68
CA VAL A 42 -16.00 4.71 -14.93
C VAL A 42 -14.94 4.25 -15.94
N ALA A 43 -14.01 3.39 -15.51
CA ALA A 43 -12.95 2.88 -16.37
C ALA A 43 -13.51 1.89 -17.40
N THR A 44 -13.06 2.02 -18.64
CA THR A 44 -13.34 1.03 -19.69
C THR A 44 -12.38 -0.17 -19.60
N PRO A 45 -12.68 -1.31 -20.22
CA PRO A 45 -11.77 -2.48 -20.22
C PRO A 45 -10.37 -2.21 -20.78
N ALA A 46 -10.20 -1.17 -21.60
CA ALA A 46 -8.91 -0.77 -22.15
C ALA A 46 -8.13 0.21 -21.24
N GLN A 47 -8.66 0.56 -20.08
CA GLN A 47 -8.07 1.51 -19.18
C GLN A 47 -7.55 0.84 -17.90
N VAL A 48 -6.53 1.44 -17.31
CA VAL A 48 -6.01 1.09 -16.00
C VAL A 48 -6.21 2.24 -15.03
N VAL A 49 -6.39 1.92 -13.75
CA VAL A 49 -6.50 2.92 -12.67
C VAL A 49 -5.11 3.17 -12.12
N ALA A 50 -4.59 4.38 -12.32
CA ALA A 50 -3.33 4.80 -11.70
C ALA A 50 -3.58 5.32 -10.28
N VAL A 51 -2.83 4.81 -9.32
CA VAL A 51 -2.96 5.15 -7.91
C VAL A 51 -1.64 5.71 -7.40
N SER A 52 -1.70 6.91 -6.83
CA SER A 52 -0.58 7.53 -6.12
C SER A 52 -1.02 7.84 -4.69
N SER A 53 -0.26 7.40 -3.71
CA SER A 53 -0.47 7.74 -2.31
C SER A 53 0.80 8.28 -1.67
N TYR A 54 0.61 9.06 -0.62
CA TYR A 54 1.70 9.66 0.15
C TYR A 54 1.43 9.40 1.62
N SER A 55 2.45 8.87 2.32
CA SER A 55 2.43 8.80 3.77
C SER A 55 3.17 10.00 4.34
N GLU A 56 2.44 10.86 5.07
CA GLU A 56 3.02 11.99 5.77
C GLU A 56 3.83 11.51 6.97
N ARG A 57 5.07 11.97 7.09
CA ARG A 57 5.91 11.77 8.27
C ARG A 57 6.22 13.11 8.92
N MET A 58 5.94 13.24 10.20
CA MET A 58 6.08 14.51 10.96
C MET A 58 7.47 15.17 10.89
N LEU A 59 8.54 14.45 10.58
CA LEU A 59 9.92 14.98 10.62
C LEU A 59 10.78 14.56 9.40
N LEU A 60 10.23 13.82 8.46
CA LEU A 60 10.97 13.30 7.30
C LEU A 60 10.17 13.56 6.02
N THR A 61 10.88 13.50 4.89
CA THR A 61 10.26 13.59 3.57
C THR A 61 9.15 12.54 3.42
N ASP A 62 8.03 12.96 2.82
CA ASP A 62 6.91 12.08 2.50
C ASP A 62 7.39 10.88 1.68
N GLN A 63 6.79 9.74 1.91
CA GLN A 63 7.03 8.53 1.13
C GLN A 63 5.91 8.34 0.12
N GLN A 64 6.27 8.09 -1.12
CA GLN A 64 5.34 7.87 -2.22
C GLN A 64 5.18 6.39 -2.53
N ASN A 65 3.94 5.96 -2.71
CA ASN A 65 3.58 4.74 -3.42
C ASN A 65 2.99 5.12 -4.77
N TYR A 66 3.35 4.37 -5.81
CA TYR A 66 2.72 4.50 -7.13
C TYR A 66 2.53 3.14 -7.75
N CYS A 67 1.32 2.86 -8.17
CA CYS A 67 0.96 1.64 -8.88
C CYS A 67 -0.11 1.90 -9.93
N ILE A 68 -0.29 0.93 -10.83
CA ILE A 68 -1.49 0.83 -11.66
C ILE A 68 -2.27 -0.41 -11.25
N MET A 69 -3.58 -0.33 -11.40
CA MET A 69 -4.52 -1.39 -11.08
C MET A 69 -5.45 -1.67 -12.25
N PHE A 70 -5.73 -2.92 -12.50
CA PHE A 70 -6.76 -3.35 -13.47
C PHE A 70 -7.31 -4.72 -13.08
N ILE A 71 -8.49 -5.04 -13.59
CA ILE A 71 -9.14 -6.33 -13.34
C ILE A 71 -9.05 -7.18 -14.60
N SER A 72 -8.56 -8.40 -14.45
CA SER A 72 -8.56 -9.45 -15.48
C SER A 72 -8.90 -10.77 -14.83
N ASP A 73 -9.76 -11.56 -15.46
CA ASP A 73 -10.11 -12.93 -15.01
C ASP A 73 -10.50 -13.04 -13.53
N ARG A 74 -11.31 -12.08 -13.05
CA ARG A 74 -11.73 -11.95 -11.63
C ARG A 74 -10.60 -11.66 -10.64
N SER A 75 -9.40 -11.38 -11.14
CA SER A 75 -8.27 -11.01 -10.32
C SER A 75 -7.99 -9.53 -10.42
N LEU A 76 -7.65 -8.92 -9.28
CA LEU A 76 -7.13 -7.58 -9.24
C LEU A 76 -5.61 -7.64 -9.46
N ASN A 77 -5.17 -7.03 -10.54
CA ASN A 77 -3.77 -6.88 -10.88
C ASN A 77 -3.26 -5.54 -10.35
N ILE A 78 -2.14 -5.54 -9.66
CA ILE A 78 -1.51 -4.34 -9.09
C ILE A 78 -0.02 -4.36 -9.43
N ALA A 79 0.41 -3.49 -10.33
CA ALA A 79 1.80 -3.35 -10.71
C ALA A 79 2.38 -2.07 -10.09
N PHE A 80 3.46 -2.19 -9.32
CA PHE A 80 4.10 -1.07 -8.62
C PHE A 80 5.34 -0.59 -9.36
N SER A 81 5.55 0.73 -9.41
CA SER A 81 6.85 1.31 -9.73
C SER A 81 7.52 1.94 -8.51
N ARG A 82 6.74 2.35 -7.50
CA ARG A 82 7.24 2.96 -6.28
C ARG A 82 6.54 2.37 -5.07
N ILE A 83 7.34 1.98 -4.07
CA ILE A 83 6.86 1.61 -2.74
C ILE A 83 7.73 2.34 -1.72
N HIS A 84 7.11 3.15 -0.86
CA HIS A 84 7.76 3.94 0.19
C HIS A 84 8.96 4.75 -0.30
N MET A 85 8.92 5.20 -1.57
CA MET A 85 10.00 5.98 -2.15
C MET A 85 10.00 7.39 -1.57
N LEU A 86 11.13 7.82 -1.03
CA LEU A 86 11.29 9.17 -0.51
C LEU A 86 11.12 10.19 -1.64
N GLN A 87 10.34 11.24 -1.38
CA GLN A 87 10.25 12.37 -2.29
C GLN A 87 11.52 13.20 -2.21
N THR A 88 12.01 13.65 -3.37
CA THR A 88 13.10 14.61 -3.40
C THR A 88 12.58 16.01 -3.02
N TYR A 89 13.44 16.85 -2.45
CA TYR A 89 13.10 18.21 -2.04
C TYR A 89 12.43 19.03 -3.16
N ASN A 90 12.83 18.82 -4.41
CA ASN A 90 12.24 19.49 -5.58
C ASN A 90 10.79 19.06 -5.89
N ASP A 91 10.38 17.89 -5.42
CA ASP A 91 9.01 17.39 -5.64
C ASP A 91 8.04 17.92 -4.57
N THR A 92 8.56 18.36 -3.40
CA THR A 92 7.73 18.86 -2.29
C THR A 92 7.28 20.30 -2.45
N MET A 93 7.95 21.10 -3.32
CA MET A 93 7.71 22.55 -3.45
C MET A 93 6.42 22.93 -4.15
N SER A 94 5.65 22.00 -4.70
CA SER A 94 4.36 22.32 -5.31
C SER A 94 3.39 21.15 -5.11
N GLU A 95 2.30 21.39 -4.39
CA GLU A 95 1.22 20.41 -4.22
C GLU A 95 0.67 19.89 -5.57
N LYS A 96 0.69 20.75 -6.61
CA LYS A 96 0.34 20.35 -7.97
C LYS A 96 1.31 19.31 -8.56
N LYS A 97 2.58 19.30 -8.16
CA LYS A 97 3.57 18.29 -8.61
C LYS A 97 3.47 16.99 -7.82
N LYS A 98 2.95 17.01 -6.59
CA LYS A 98 2.70 15.80 -5.80
C LYS A 98 1.85 14.77 -6.57
N TYR A 99 0.90 15.23 -7.34
CA TYR A 99 -0.07 14.39 -8.06
C TYR A 99 0.14 14.38 -9.58
N THR A 100 1.06 15.20 -10.12
CA THR A 100 1.27 15.30 -11.55
C THR A 100 2.31 14.34 -12.07
N LYS A 101 1.81 13.34 -12.79
CA LYS A 101 2.49 12.64 -13.87
C LYS A 101 3.70 11.82 -13.47
N THR A 102 3.46 10.77 -12.76
CA THR A 102 4.36 9.62 -12.92
C THR A 102 4.13 9.08 -14.33
N LYS A 103 5.02 9.41 -15.26
CA LYS A 103 5.01 8.85 -16.63
C LYS A 103 5.51 7.40 -16.66
N GLU A 104 5.78 6.84 -15.49
CA GLU A 104 6.25 5.47 -15.35
C GLU A 104 5.12 4.51 -15.70
N ASN A 105 5.45 3.52 -16.51
CA ASN A 105 4.55 2.40 -16.73
C ASN A 105 5.04 1.20 -15.88
N PRO A 106 4.39 0.91 -14.74
CA PRO A 106 4.80 -0.18 -13.86
C PRO A 106 4.85 -1.56 -14.53
N THR A 107 4.06 -1.80 -15.58
CA THR A 107 4.07 -3.10 -16.29
C THR A 107 5.31 -3.31 -17.18
N ARG A 108 6.10 -2.27 -17.40
CA ARG A 108 7.39 -2.38 -18.11
C ARG A 108 8.58 -2.61 -17.19
N ILE A 109 8.33 -2.64 -15.87
CA ILE A 109 9.32 -2.85 -14.84
C ILE A 109 9.15 -4.28 -14.34
N SER A 110 10.19 -5.10 -14.38
CA SER A 110 10.12 -6.49 -13.90
C SER A 110 10.53 -6.65 -12.44
N HIS A 111 11.36 -5.73 -11.92
CA HIS A 111 11.86 -5.79 -10.54
C HIS A 111 12.25 -4.40 -10.02
N SER A 112 12.34 -4.26 -8.70
CA SER A 112 12.91 -3.08 -8.05
C SER A 112 14.25 -3.41 -7.39
N ARG A 113 15.16 -2.43 -7.38
CA ARG A 113 16.43 -2.52 -6.62
C ARG A 113 16.24 -2.30 -5.12
N PHE A 114 15.15 -1.66 -4.72
CA PHE A 114 14.94 -1.18 -3.36
C PHE A 114 13.99 -2.05 -2.54
N TRP A 115 13.12 -2.80 -3.19
CA TRP A 115 12.08 -3.61 -2.53
C TRP A 115 11.67 -4.80 -3.39
N LYS A 116 10.99 -5.76 -2.77
CA LYS A 116 10.27 -6.85 -3.44
C LYS A 116 8.92 -7.06 -2.78
N LEU A 117 7.90 -7.38 -3.56
CA LEU A 117 6.60 -7.75 -3.03
C LEU A 117 6.64 -9.13 -2.38
N ILE A 118 5.86 -9.28 -1.30
CA ILE A 118 5.69 -10.53 -0.58
C ILE A 118 4.22 -10.93 -0.69
N PRO A 119 3.87 -11.92 -1.52
CA PRO A 119 2.50 -12.38 -1.64
C PRO A 119 1.97 -12.94 -0.32
N SER A 120 0.72 -12.62 0.00
CA SER A 120 -0.04 -13.21 1.11
C SER A 120 -1.10 -14.21 0.58
N ALA A 121 -1.93 -14.74 1.46
CA ALA A 121 -2.99 -15.67 1.08
C ALA A 121 -3.88 -15.06 -0.03
N GLY A 122 -4.19 -15.84 -1.05
CA GLY A 122 -4.96 -15.39 -2.21
C GLY A 122 -4.21 -14.45 -3.16
N GLN A 123 -2.88 -14.35 -3.03
CA GLN A 123 -2.03 -13.52 -3.86
C GLN A 123 -0.91 -14.34 -4.52
N ARG A 124 -0.49 -13.91 -5.70
CA ARG A 124 0.70 -14.42 -6.39
C ARG A 124 1.39 -13.29 -7.14
N LEU A 125 2.67 -13.45 -7.43
CA LEU A 125 3.36 -12.57 -8.37
C LEU A 125 3.03 -12.98 -9.81
N GLU A 126 3.05 -12.01 -10.71
CA GLU A 126 3.10 -12.28 -12.14
C GLU A 126 4.43 -12.99 -12.46
N PRO A 127 4.43 -14.10 -13.25
CA PRO A 127 5.62 -14.95 -13.42
C PRO A 127 6.90 -14.24 -13.85
N THR A 128 6.80 -13.16 -14.61
CA THR A 128 7.94 -12.40 -15.13
C THR A 128 8.20 -11.07 -14.41
N HIS A 129 7.41 -10.76 -13.35
CA HIS A 129 7.42 -9.46 -12.70
C HIS A 129 7.37 -9.57 -11.17
N GLU A 130 8.47 -9.28 -10.49
CA GLU A 130 8.52 -9.22 -9.01
C GLU A 130 7.78 -8.02 -8.41
N ASN A 131 7.40 -7.05 -9.23
CA ASN A 131 6.71 -5.83 -8.85
C ASN A 131 5.21 -5.86 -9.15
N TRP A 132 4.68 -6.98 -9.63
CA TRP A 132 3.30 -7.11 -10.06
C TRP A 132 2.61 -8.23 -9.28
N LEU A 133 1.62 -7.82 -8.48
CA LEU A 133 0.81 -8.70 -7.64
C LEU A 133 -0.51 -8.99 -8.33
N VAL A 134 -0.89 -10.26 -8.37
CA VAL A 134 -2.20 -10.73 -8.81
C VAL A 134 -2.97 -11.22 -7.59
N VAL A 135 -4.10 -10.60 -7.31
CA VAL A 135 -4.96 -10.85 -6.15
C VAL A 135 -6.23 -11.54 -6.60
N ASP A 136 -6.45 -12.75 -6.13
CA ASP A 136 -7.71 -13.48 -6.35
C ASP A 136 -8.81 -12.90 -5.45
N LEU A 137 -9.69 -12.07 -6.01
CA LEU A 137 -10.78 -11.43 -5.28
C LEU A 137 -11.85 -12.42 -4.80
N SER A 138 -11.85 -13.66 -5.28
CA SER A 138 -12.78 -14.71 -4.82
C SER A 138 -12.31 -15.38 -3.52
N ASN A 139 -11.07 -15.18 -3.13
CA ASN A 139 -10.53 -15.74 -1.89
C ASN A 139 -11.27 -15.21 -0.66
N GLU A 140 -11.65 -16.10 0.23
CA GLU A 140 -12.47 -15.81 1.43
C GLU A 140 -11.89 -14.70 2.30
N ILE A 141 -10.56 -14.56 2.37
CA ILE A 141 -9.89 -13.51 3.16
C ILE A 141 -10.31 -12.09 2.71
N TYR A 142 -10.69 -11.92 1.43
CA TYR A 142 -11.13 -10.63 0.89
C TYR A 142 -12.64 -10.43 0.94
N GLN A 143 -13.40 -11.49 1.19
CA GLN A 143 -14.86 -11.47 1.31
C GLN A 143 -15.30 -11.12 2.74
N GLN A 144 -14.46 -11.34 3.73
CA GLN A 144 -14.77 -11.01 5.10
C GLN A 144 -14.92 -9.50 5.27
N PRO A 145 -15.93 -9.01 5.99
CA PRO A 145 -15.99 -7.61 6.35
C PRO A 145 -14.67 -7.22 7.05
N VAL A 146 -14.16 -6.03 6.76
CA VAL A 146 -13.05 -5.47 7.53
C VAL A 146 -13.55 -5.42 8.97
N VAL A 147 -13.26 -6.46 9.73
CA VAL A 147 -13.22 -6.31 11.17
C VAL A 147 -12.12 -5.27 11.35
N GLN A 148 -12.54 -4.01 11.56
CA GLN A 148 -11.62 -3.05 12.11
C GLN A 148 -10.99 -3.79 13.27
N ARG A 149 -9.71 -4.06 13.20
CA ARG A 149 -8.90 -4.31 14.39
C ARG A 149 -8.79 -2.98 15.13
N VAL A 150 -9.90 -2.52 15.58
CA VAL A 150 -9.99 -1.85 16.86
C VAL A 150 -9.50 -2.93 17.79
N GLY A 151 -8.21 -2.87 18.17
CA GLY A 151 -7.71 -3.72 19.23
C GLY A 151 -8.77 -3.71 20.27
N THR A 152 -9.21 -4.88 20.70
CA THR A 152 -10.39 -5.02 21.54
C THR A 152 -10.35 -3.92 22.58
N ILE A 153 -11.47 -3.37 22.99
CA ILE A 153 -11.50 -2.32 24.02
C ILE A 153 -10.53 -2.70 25.15
N ASP A 154 -10.43 -4.01 25.44
CA ASP A 154 -9.51 -4.59 26.40
C ASP A 154 -8.02 -4.42 26.05
N GLU A 155 -7.61 -4.52 24.78
CA GLU A 155 -6.22 -4.24 24.38
C GLU A 155 -5.87 -2.75 24.49
N LYS A 156 -6.82 -1.87 24.15
CA LYS A 156 -6.65 -0.42 24.36
C LYS A 156 -6.60 -0.06 25.84
N ILE A 157 -7.44 -0.67 26.66
CA ILE A 157 -7.45 -0.48 28.13
C ILE A 157 -6.12 -0.97 28.69
N LYS A 158 -5.62 -2.13 28.25
CA LYS A 158 -4.33 -2.67 28.69
C LYS A 158 -3.16 -1.76 28.35
N VAL A 159 -3.09 -1.25 27.11
CA VAL A 159 -2.07 -0.27 26.68
C VAL A 159 -2.15 1.02 27.48
N LEU A 160 -3.36 1.52 27.75
CA LEU A 160 -3.56 2.72 28.60
C LEU A 160 -3.17 2.47 30.05
N GLN A 161 -3.44 1.29 30.59
CA GLN A 161 -3.04 0.89 31.94
C GLN A 161 -1.51 0.77 32.06
N ASP A 162 -0.84 0.16 31.06
CA ASP A 162 0.63 0.05 31.02
C ASP A 162 1.30 1.43 30.89
N LEU A 163 0.74 2.31 30.07
CA LEU A 163 1.21 3.70 29.97
C LEU A 163 1.03 4.43 31.30
N ARG A 164 -0.13 4.30 31.95
CA ARG A 164 -0.41 4.93 33.24
C ARG A 164 0.49 4.41 34.37
N ALA A 165 0.85 3.11 34.32
CA ALA A 165 1.81 2.52 35.25
C ALA A 165 3.23 3.08 35.07
N ARG A 166 3.66 3.30 33.83
CA ARG A 166 4.97 3.89 33.51
C ARG A 166 5.09 5.35 33.91
N PHE A 167 4.01 6.13 33.86
CA PHE A 167 4.00 7.55 34.27
C PHE A 167 3.79 7.76 35.77
N LYS A 168 3.46 6.72 36.56
CA LYS A 168 3.39 6.79 38.03
C LYS A 168 4.72 6.53 38.74
N LEU A 169 5.78 6.26 38.00
CA LEU A 169 7.15 5.99 38.53
C LEU A 169 8.12 7.17 38.37
N ILE A 170 7.59 8.39 38.20
CA ILE A 170 8.35 9.63 38.23
C ILE A 170 7.87 10.50 39.40
#